data_c1c58630f0ccddf561d64c00ecc187a0
#
_entry.id   c1c58630f0ccddf561d64c00ecc187a0
#
_cell.length_a   1.000
_cell.length_b   1.000
_cell.length_c   1.000
_cell.angle_alpha   90.00
_cell.angle_beta   90.00
_cell.angle_gamma   90.00
#
_symmetry.space_group_name_H-M   'P 1'
#
loop_
_entity.id
_entity.type
_entity.pdbx_description
1 polymer ?
#
loop_
_entity_poly.entity_id
_entity_poly.type
_entity_poly.pdbx_seq_one_letter_code
_entity_poly.pdbx_strand_id
1 'polypeptide(L)'
;MRFYLHADLDAFFASAEIARNPSLRGRPLVVGSEPYRDRYRGVALTATYEAREYGIHSGMSIAECYRRCPTLLYVEPHYSYYQELSRKVMDILSQMFPALVQASVDEAYMVAEDELEGVVKRAEELKRRVEEEMGLKVTVGGGASPLTAKICSSMAKPDGLRIVPPGEEKDLLWEAPISAVPGIGQKAQVRLLKEGVETVGDLYMLGRGRAFELASEAALRVLAILDGSVTDAGNLLNSGPRQSYSRQKRWFPPDGVEPREEECVGVWCEVLDGIAGDLMEEMVGEGAIPGHISLSFRWRGGVVSRGFKLPAPIWEGERIKRLAKELFLREMRKRGVNARDVRAISLRLGVGRRIGKGQRRLEDFTSPQASSASPRREAS
;
A
#
# COMPACT_ATOMS: atom_id res chain seq x y z
N MET A 1 -26.17 -0.60 18.37
CA MET A 1 -25.25 -1.66 17.87
C MET A 1 -23.89 -1.05 17.55
N ARG A 2 -22.83 -1.85 17.47
CA ARG A 2 -21.50 -1.39 17.06
C ARG A 2 -21.21 -1.87 15.66
N PHE A 3 -20.90 -0.94 14.75
CA PHE A 3 -20.54 -1.20 13.36
C PHE A 3 -19.11 -0.78 13.07
N TYR A 4 -18.42 -1.58 12.29
CA TYR A 4 -17.20 -1.18 11.60
C TYR A 4 -17.59 -0.75 10.20
N LEU A 5 -17.10 0.41 9.78
CA LEU A 5 -17.30 0.95 8.43
C LEU A 5 -15.98 0.99 7.70
N HIS A 6 -16.03 0.79 6.40
CA HIS A 6 -14.90 0.94 5.49
C HIS A 6 -15.30 1.90 4.36
N ALA A 7 -14.61 3.04 4.27
CA ALA A 7 -14.74 4.00 3.18
C ALA A 7 -13.58 3.84 2.21
N ASP A 8 -13.87 3.88 0.91
CA ASP A 8 -12.90 3.68 -0.17
C ASP A 8 -13.25 4.62 -1.33
N LEU A 9 -12.33 5.51 -1.69
CA LEU A 9 -12.50 6.47 -2.78
C LEU A 9 -12.45 5.76 -4.13
N ASP A 10 -13.51 5.91 -4.92
CA ASP A 10 -13.68 5.19 -6.19
C ASP A 10 -12.68 5.67 -7.25
N ALA A 11 -11.84 4.74 -7.75
CA ALA A 11 -10.82 5.01 -8.76
C ALA A 11 -10.00 6.27 -8.42
N PHE A 12 -9.57 6.44 -7.15
CA PHE A 12 -9.15 7.69 -6.53
C PHE A 12 -8.27 8.59 -7.41
N PHE A 13 -7.12 8.10 -7.90
CA PHE A 13 -6.24 8.97 -8.71
C PHE A 13 -6.89 9.42 -10.01
N ALA A 14 -7.67 8.55 -10.68
CA ALA A 14 -8.37 8.93 -11.89
C ALA A 14 -9.52 9.91 -11.58
N SER A 15 -10.25 9.70 -10.49
CA SER A 15 -11.30 10.62 -10.02
C SER A 15 -10.73 11.98 -9.62
N ALA A 16 -9.56 12.02 -8.99
CA ALA A 16 -8.85 13.25 -8.67
C ALA A 16 -8.45 14.04 -9.93
N GLU A 17 -7.96 13.36 -10.99
CA GLU A 17 -7.65 14.01 -12.26
C GLU A 17 -8.90 14.53 -12.97
N ILE A 18 -10.02 13.81 -12.88
CA ILE A 18 -11.31 14.26 -13.43
C ILE A 18 -11.84 15.47 -12.65
N ALA A 19 -11.69 15.50 -11.33
CA ALA A 19 -12.05 16.67 -10.51
C ALA A 19 -11.22 17.91 -10.89
N ARG A 20 -9.93 17.70 -11.19
CA ARG A 20 -9.02 18.76 -11.65
C ARG A 20 -9.30 19.20 -13.10
N ASN A 21 -9.66 18.26 -13.96
CA ASN A 21 -9.97 18.52 -15.36
C ASN A 21 -11.26 17.80 -15.77
N PRO A 22 -12.44 18.46 -15.67
CA PRO A 22 -13.74 17.85 -15.97
C PRO A 22 -13.90 17.36 -17.42
N SER A 23 -13.06 17.80 -18.37
CA SER A 23 -13.11 17.31 -19.77
C SER A 23 -12.71 15.83 -19.91
N LEU A 24 -12.13 15.23 -18.86
CA LEU A 24 -11.77 13.81 -18.81
C LEU A 24 -12.95 12.91 -18.43
N ARG A 25 -14.06 13.47 -17.96
CA ARG A 25 -15.21 12.72 -17.45
C ARG A 25 -15.84 11.85 -18.55
N GLY A 26 -16.23 10.62 -18.17
CA GLY A 26 -16.88 9.66 -19.08
C GLY A 26 -15.95 9.07 -20.14
N ARG A 27 -14.64 9.26 -20.03
CA ARG A 27 -13.66 8.76 -20.98
C ARG A 27 -12.82 7.64 -20.36
N PRO A 28 -12.46 6.60 -21.12
CA PRO A 28 -11.49 5.62 -20.67
C PRO A 28 -10.15 6.31 -20.36
N LEU A 29 -9.74 6.29 -19.09
CA LEU A 29 -8.56 6.98 -18.59
C LEU A 29 -7.75 6.07 -17.67
N VAL A 30 -6.43 6.12 -17.76
CA VAL A 30 -5.51 5.60 -16.77
C VAL A 30 -4.59 6.71 -16.25
N VAL A 31 -4.36 6.69 -14.94
CA VAL A 31 -3.25 7.39 -14.33
C VAL A 31 -2.11 6.39 -14.16
N GLY A 32 -0.93 6.72 -14.65
CA GLY A 32 0.17 5.77 -14.68
C GLY A 32 1.49 6.33 -14.22
N SER A 33 2.43 5.46 -13.84
CA SER A 33 3.80 5.86 -13.61
C SER A 33 4.45 6.22 -14.94
N GLU A 34 5.24 7.30 -14.91
CA GLU A 34 5.97 7.91 -16.01
C GLU A 34 6.36 6.94 -17.14
N PRO A 35 5.92 7.16 -18.38
CA PRO A 35 6.50 6.47 -19.50
C PRO A 35 7.89 7.07 -19.73
N TYR A 36 8.93 6.37 -19.34
CA TYR A 36 10.30 6.75 -19.65
C TYR A 36 10.42 6.83 -21.18
N ARG A 37 10.40 8.05 -21.75
CA ARG A 37 10.53 8.43 -23.16
C ARG A 37 9.74 7.62 -24.21
N ASP A 38 9.19 6.48 -23.81
CA ASP A 38 8.41 5.58 -24.63
C ASP A 38 7.07 5.37 -23.93
N ARG A 39 5.97 5.88 -24.49
CA ARG A 39 4.59 5.88 -23.96
C ARG A 39 4.11 4.50 -23.45
N TYR A 40 4.86 3.46 -23.73
CA TYR A 40 4.44 2.08 -23.52
C TYR A 40 5.11 1.36 -22.35
N ARG A 41 6.04 1.97 -21.61
CA ARG A 41 6.79 1.31 -20.53
C ARG A 41 6.24 1.52 -19.12
N GLY A 42 5.24 2.36 -18.94
CA GLY A 42 4.62 2.63 -17.66
C GLY A 42 3.66 1.53 -17.21
N VAL A 43 3.19 1.65 -15.97
CA VAL A 43 2.18 0.77 -15.36
C VAL A 43 1.00 1.62 -14.91
N ALA A 44 -0.22 1.19 -15.20
CA ALA A 44 -1.44 1.81 -14.69
C ALA A 44 -1.46 1.72 -13.16
N LEU A 45 -1.53 2.86 -12.48
CA LEU A 45 -1.73 2.96 -11.03
C LEU A 45 -3.21 2.81 -10.72
N THR A 46 -4.06 3.48 -11.51
CA THR A 46 -5.50 3.36 -11.44
C THR A 46 -6.13 3.52 -12.82
N ALA A 47 -7.37 3.07 -12.96
CA ALA A 47 -8.15 3.16 -14.19
C ALA A 47 -9.58 3.58 -13.86
N THR A 48 -10.18 4.45 -14.69
CA THR A 48 -11.61 4.79 -14.62
C THR A 48 -12.48 3.56 -14.87
N TYR A 49 -13.74 3.60 -14.46
CA TYR A 49 -14.66 2.47 -14.69
C TYR A 49 -14.88 2.25 -16.18
N GLU A 50 -14.93 3.29 -17.01
CA GLU A 50 -14.97 3.19 -18.46
C GLU A 50 -13.74 2.44 -19.03
N ALA A 51 -12.56 2.66 -18.48
CA ALA A 51 -11.37 1.89 -18.86
C ALA A 51 -11.44 0.43 -18.38
N ARG A 52 -12.04 0.18 -17.21
CA ARG A 52 -12.22 -1.18 -16.68
C ARG A 52 -13.16 -2.04 -17.53
N GLU A 53 -14.10 -1.47 -18.26
CA GLU A 53 -14.95 -2.18 -19.22
C GLU A 53 -14.15 -2.86 -20.34
N TYR A 54 -12.97 -2.30 -20.67
CA TYR A 54 -11.99 -2.92 -21.59
C TYR A 54 -11.06 -3.92 -20.89
N GLY A 55 -11.35 -4.31 -19.64
CA GLY A 55 -10.51 -5.18 -18.82
C GLY A 55 -9.19 -4.54 -18.36
N ILE A 56 -9.10 -3.20 -18.39
CA ILE A 56 -7.93 -2.46 -17.89
C ILE A 56 -8.02 -2.34 -16.37
N HIS A 57 -6.91 -2.60 -15.68
CA HIS A 57 -6.84 -2.56 -14.21
C HIS A 57 -5.48 -2.07 -13.72
N SER A 58 -5.40 -1.70 -12.44
CA SER A 58 -4.15 -1.35 -11.76
C SER A 58 -3.11 -2.46 -11.89
N GLY A 59 -1.86 -2.08 -12.14
CA GLY A 59 -0.75 -3.01 -12.35
C GLY A 59 -0.57 -3.47 -13.81
N MET A 60 -1.51 -3.17 -14.71
CA MET A 60 -1.37 -3.49 -16.14
C MET A 60 -0.35 -2.56 -16.80
N SER A 61 0.44 -3.07 -17.75
CA SER A 61 1.36 -2.21 -18.52
C SER A 61 0.59 -1.23 -19.40
N ILE A 62 1.09 -0.02 -19.56
CA ILE A 62 0.44 1.00 -20.42
C ILE A 62 0.34 0.51 -21.87
N ALA A 63 1.34 -0.25 -22.35
CA ALA A 63 1.27 -0.88 -23.68
C ALA A 63 0.08 -1.84 -23.82
N GLU A 64 -0.20 -2.65 -22.80
CA GLU A 64 -1.36 -3.54 -22.77
C GLU A 64 -2.68 -2.74 -22.70
N CYS A 65 -2.70 -1.66 -21.91
CA CYS A 65 -3.86 -0.80 -21.81
C CYS A 65 -4.24 -0.21 -23.20
N TYR A 66 -3.27 0.30 -23.95
CA TYR A 66 -3.51 0.83 -25.31
C TYR A 66 -3.92 -0.24 -26.31
N ARG A 67 -3.41 -1.46 -26.18
CA ARG A 67 -3.86 -2.58 -27.04
C ARG A 67 -5.33 -2.91 -26.83
N ARG A 68 -5.81 -2.81 -25.59
CA ARG A 68 -7.21 -3.07 -25.25
C ARG A 68 -8.15 -1.91 -25.58
N CYS A 69 -7.69 -0.70 -25.38
CA CYS A 69 -8.43 0.53 -25.67
C CYS A 69 -7.54 1.53 -26.39
N PRO A 70 -7.54 1.57 -27.74
CA PRO A 70 -6.73 2.50 -28.53
C PRO A 70 -7.05 3.98 -28.29
N THR A 71 -8.25 4.29 -27.82
CA THR A 71 -8.72 5.66 -27.48
C THR A 71 -8.44 6.04 -26.03
N LEU A 72 -7.72 5.21 -25.30
CA LEU A 72 -7.40 5.41 -23.88
C LEU A 72 -6.66 6.74 -23.67
N LEU A 73 -7.09 7.49 -22.67
CA LEU A 73 -6.34 8.62 -22.16
C LEU A 73 -5.32 8.19 -21.12
N TYR A 74 -4.17 8.81 -21.16
CA TYR A 74 -3.12 8.64 -20.16
C TYR A 74 -2.85 9.97 -19.48
N VAL A 75 -2.75 9.95 -18.15
CA VAL A 75 -2.36 11.10 -17.32
C VAL A 75 -1.24 10.69 -16.36
N GLU A 76 -0.24 11.55 -16.26
CA GLU A 76 0.83 11.41 -15.28
C GLU A 76 0.31 11.66 -13.85
N PRO A 77 0.81 10.94 -12.85
CA PRO A 77 0.31 11.09 -11.48
C PRO A 77 0.79 12.38 -10.81
N HIS A 78 -0.13 13.12 -10.23
CA HIS A 78 0.13 14.31 -9.41
C HIS A 78 0.06 13.96 -7.92
N TYR A 79 1.06 13.24 -7.39
CA TYR A 79 1.03 12.67 -6.04
C TYR A 79 0.80 13.69 -4.92
N SER A 80 1.37 14.89 -5.01
CA SER A 80 1.15 15.96 -4.01
C SER A 80 -0.32 16.39 -3.95
N TYR A 81 -0.98 16.49 -5.11
CA TYR A 81 -2.40 16.79 -5.20
C TYR A 81 -3.26 15.67 -4.60
N TYR A 82 -2.93 14.40 -4.88
CA TYR A 82 -3.65 13.26 -4.29
C TYR A 82 -3.49 13.21 -2.77
N GLN A 83 -2.31 13.51 -2.25
CA GLN A 83 -2.08 13.58 -0.81
C GLN A 83 -2.90 14.71 -0.15
N GLU A 84 -3.01 15.87 -0.81
CA GLU A 84 -3.83 16.97 -0.34
C GLU A 84 -5.31 16.59 -0.30
N LEU A 85 -5.85 16.00 -1.38
CA LEU A 85 -7.23 15.53 -1.43
C LEU A 85 -7.50 14.45 -0.38
N SER A 86 -6.62 13.47 -0.28
CA SER A 86 -6.71 12.41 0.74
C SER A 86 -6.82 13.01 2.14
N ARG A 87 -5.94 13.97 2.49
CA ARG A 87 -5.98 14.63 3.80
C ARG A 87 -7.33 15.32 4.04
N LYS A 88 -7.85 16.08 3.07
CA LYS A 88 -9.14 16.75 3.19
C LYS A 88 -10.30 15.76 3.40
N VAL A 89 -10.28 14.64 2.67
CA VAL A 89 -11.27 13.57 2.88
C VAL A 89 -11.14 12.96 4.27
N MET A 90 -9.92 12.67 4.74
CA MET A 90 -9.71 12.14 6.10
C MET A 90 -10.14 13.14 7.18
N ASP A 91 -10.01 14.44 6.94
CA ASP A 91 -10.51 15.49 7.84
C ASP A 91 -12.05 15.45 7.91
N ILE A 92 -12.77 15.29 6.79
CA ILE A 92 -14.24 15.10 6.77
C ILE A 92 -14.62 13.84 7.56
N LEU A 93 -13.95 12.71 7.29
CA LEU A 93 -14.21 11.45 7.98
C LEU A 93 -14.02 11.58 9.50
N SER A 94 -12.94 12.24 9.94
CA SER A 94 -12.63 12.42 11.37
C SER A 94 -13.64 13.29 12.11
N GLN A 95 -14.25 14.27 11.44
CA GLN A 95 -15.33 15.09 12.01
C GLN A 95 -16.59 14.27 12.25
N MET A 96 -16.87 13.28 11.39
CA MET A 96 -18.09 12.48 11.46
C MET A 96 -17.92 11.21 12.30
N PHE A 97 -16.70 10.66 12.33
CA PHE A 97 -16.37 9.40 13.00
C PHE A 97 -15.11 9.57 13.86
N PRO A 98 -15.24 9.84 15.17
CA PRO A 98 -14.09 10.07 16.06
C PRO A 98 -13.11 8.89 16.13
N ALA A 99 -13.62 7.66 15.99
CA ALA A 99 -12.80 6.46 15.91
C ALA A 99 -12.51 6.12 14.44
N LEU A 100 -11.40 6.65 13.91
CA LEU A 100 -10.97 6.51 12.52
C LEU A 100 -9.54 5.98 12.46
N VAL A 101 -9.30 5.06 11.52
CA VAL A 101 -7.95 4.59 11.14
C VAL A 101 -7.80 4.69 9.63
N GLN A 102 -6.91 5.55 9.18
CA GLN A 102 -6.53 5.62 7.77
C GLN A 102 -5.70 4.38 7.40
N ALA A 103 -6.19 3.59 6.43
CA ALA A 103 -5.52 2.39 5.95
C ALA A 103 -4.60 2.66 4.75
N SER A 104 -5.00 3.59 3.88
CA SER A 104 -4.21 4.03 2.71
C SER A 104 -4.51 5.50 2.37
N VAL A 105 -4.05 5.96 1.22
CA VAL A 105 -4.38 7.33 0.72
C VAL A 105 -5.84 7.48 0.32
N ASP A 106 -6.54 6.37 0.09
CA ASP A 106 -7.91 6.30 -0.44
C ASP A 106 -8.86 5.46 0.42
N GLU A 107 -8.36 4.84 1.50
CA GLU A 107 -9.15 3.95 2.35
C GLU A 107 -9.06 4.33 3.83
N ALA A 108 -10.17 4.22 4.54
CA ALA A 108 -10.22 4.36 5.99
C ALA A 108 -11.24 3.42 6.63
N TYR A 109 -10.92 2.99 7.85
CA TYR A 109 -11.85 2.29 8.74
C TYR A 109 -12.37 3.23 9.81
N MET A 110 -13.63 3.08 10.16
CA MET A 110 -14.33 3.87 11.17
C MET A 110 -15.17 2.96 12.05
N VAL A 111 -15.51 3.45 13.25
CA VAL A 111 -16.47 2.80 14.14
C VAL A 111 -17.66 3.71 14.33
N ALA A 112 -18.86 3.15 14.23
CA ALA A 112 -20.11 3.80 14.55
C ALA A 112 -20.88 2.98 15.59
N GLU A 113 -21.42 3.63 16.60
CA GLU A 113 -22.30 3.03 17.59
C GLU A 113 -23.66 3.71 17.48
N ASP A 114 -24.62 3.01 16.87
CA ASP A 114 -25.96 3.52 16.61
C ASP A 114 -26.89 2.36 16.19
N GLU A 115 -28.15 2.63 15.94
CA GLU A 115 -29.07 1.75 15.21
C GLU A 115 -28.70 1.75 13.71
N LEU A 116 -29.07 0.67 12.99
CA LEU A 116 -28.73 0.51 11.56
C LEU A 116 -29.11 1.75 10.73
N GLU A 117 -30.32 2.26 10.92
CA GLU A 117 -30.81 3.44 10.19
C GLU A 117 -29.95 4.69 10.44
N GLY A 118 -29.51 4.91 11.67
CA GLY A 118 -28.63 6.01 12.03
C GLY A 118 -27.24 5.90 11.38
N VAL A 119 -26.70 4.67 11.34
CA VAL A 119 -25.41 4.41 10.68
C VAL A 119 -25.52 4.60 9.17
N VAL A 120 -26.58 4.13 8.55
CA VAL A 120 -26.84 4.32 7.10
C VAL A 120 -26.94 5.81 6.76
N LYS A 121 -27.77 6.58 7.47
CA LYS A 121 -27.90 8.03 7.26
C LYS A 121 -26.56 8.78 7.41
N ARG A 122 -25.76 8.38 8.38
CA ARG A 122 -24.42 8.98 8.57
C ARG A 122 -23.45 8.62 7.42
N ALA A 123 -23.53 7.41 6.90
CA ALA A 123 -22.75 7.00 5.74
C ALA A 123 -23.20 7.68 4.44
N GLU A 124 -24.49 7.89 4.25
CA GLU A 124 -25.05 8.68 3.13
C GLU A 124 -24.58 10.15 3.20
N GLU A 125 -24.65 10.75 4.38
CA GLU A 125 -24.17 12.12 4.61
C GLU A 125 -22.68 12.23 4.33
N LEU A 126 -21.88 11.24 4.73
CA LEU A 126 -20.45 11.17 4.39
C LEU A 126 -20.24 11.19 2.88
N LYS A 127 -20.94 10.33 2.14
CA LYS A 127 -20.85 10.26 0.67
C LYS A 127 -21.21 11.60 0.03
N ARG A 128 -22.31 12.20 0.47
CA ARG A 128 -22.79 13.51 0.00
C ARG A 128 -21.74 14.60 0.24
N ARG A 129 -21.18 14.70 1.44
CA ARG A 129 -20.17 15.71 1.79
C ARG A 129 -18.89 15.55 0.96
N VAL A 130 -18.38 14.32 0.80
CA VAL A 130 -17.18 14.07 -0.01
C VAL A 130 -17.42 14.45 -1.46
N GLU A 131 -18.61 14.16 -1.99
CA GLU A 131 -18.96 14.53 -3.37
C GLU A 131 -19.09 16.05 -3.54
N GLU A 132 -19.82 16.73 -2.66
CA GLU A 132 -20.05 18.17 -2.75
C GLU A 132 -18.79 18.99 -2.50
N GLU A 133 -17.98 18.62 -1.51
CA GLU A 133 -16.79 19.37 -1.13
C GLU A 133 -15.56 19.05 -2.02
N MET A 134 -15.46 17.81 -2.54
CA MET A 134 -14.26 17.33 -3.24
C MET A 134 -14.51 16.89 -4.70
N GLY A 135 -15.77 16.71 -5.12
CA GLY A 135 -16.09 16.14 -6.43
C GLY A 135 -15.68 14.67 -6.58
N LEU A 136 -15.49 13.96 -5.48
CA LEU A 136 -15.07 12.57 -5.44
C LEU A 136 -16.21 11.65 -5.01
N LYS A 137 -16.24 10.44 -5.56
CA LYS A 137 -17.16 9.39 -5.11
C LYS A 137 -16.47 8.50 -4.08
N VAL A 138 -17.20 8.11 -3.06
CA VAL A 138 -16.75 7.18 -2.03
C VAL A 138 -17.75 6.04 -1.88
N THR A 139 -17.24 4.82 -1.91
CA THR A 139 -18.02 3.62 -1.59
C THR A 139 -17.85 3.30 -0.12
N VAL A 140 -18.97 3.02 0.58
CA VAL A 140 -18.95 2.68 2.00
C VAL A 140 -19.53 1.29 2.22
N GLY A 141 -18.78 0.46 2.95
CA GLY A 141 -19.24 -0.83 3.45
C GLY A 141 -19.30 -0.85 4.97
N GLY A 142 -20.16 -1.68 5.55
CA GLY A 142 -20.28 -1.81 7.00
C GLY A 142 -20.68 -3.21 7.46
N GLY A 143 -20.30 -3.56 8.70
CA GLY A 143 -20.66 -4.83 9.33
C GLY A 143 -20.09 -4.95 10.74
N ALA A 144 -20.21 -6.13 11.36
CA ALA A 144 -19.72 -6.38 12.72
C ALA A 144 -18.19 -6.47 12.82
N SER A 145 -17.49 -6.56 11.70
CA SER A 145 -16.03 -6.64 11.66
C SER A 145 -15.42 -5.76 10.57
N PRO A 146 -14.16 -5.32 10.71
CA PRO A 146 -13.44 -4.62 9.64
C PRO A 146 -13.37 -5.43 8.34
N LEU A 147 -13.24 -6.75 8.43
CA LEU A 147 -13.21 -7.63 7.25
C LEU A 147 -14.54 -7.64 6.52
N THR A 148 -15.65 -7.79 7.25
CA THR A 148 -17.01 -7.69 6.68
C THR A 148 -17.23 -6.32 6.04
N ALA A 149 -16.86 -5.23 6.72
CA ALA A 149 -16.99 -3.88 6.18
C ALA A 149 -16.23 -3.71 4.85
N LYS A 150 -15.00 -4.25 4.75
CA LYS A 150 -14.22 -4.19 3.51
C LYS A 150 -14.79 -5.07 2.39
N ILE A 151 -15.33 -6.23 2.70
CA ILE A 151 -16.04 -7.07 1.73
C ILE A 151 -17.29 -6.33 1.22
N CYS A 152 -18.10 -5.76 2.12
CA CYS A 152 -19.28 -4.97 1.78
C CYS A 152 -18.93 -3.81 0.83
N SER A 153 -17.89 -3.02 1.15
CA SER A 153 -17.46 -1.91 0.27
C SER A 153 -16.98 -2.42 -1.08
N SER A 154 -16.21 -3.53 -1.12
CA SER A 154 -15.75 -4.13 -2.37
C SER A 154 -16.90 -4.58 -3.27
N MET A 155 -17.96 -5.15 -2.68
CA MET A 155 -19.18 -5.60 -3.41
C MET A 155 -20.08 -4.43 -3.82
N ALA A 156 -20.01 -3.30 -3.11
CA ALA A 156 -20.84 -2.12 -3.38
C ALA A 156 -20.24 -1.18 -4.44
N LYS A 157 -18.98 -1.34 -4.84
CA LYS A 157 -18.31 -0.49 -5.85
C LYS A 157 -19.00 -0.57 -7.22
N PRO A 158 -19.08 0.55 -7.97
CA PRO A 158 -18.75 1.93 -7.60
C PRO A 158 -19.88 2.68 -6.91
N ASP A 159 -19.52 3.75 -6.16
CA ASP A 159 -20.44 4.73 -5.55
C ASP A 159 -21.57 4.10 -4.72
N GLY A 160 -21.31 2.91 -4.17
CA GLY A 160 -22.30 2.16 -3.41
C GLY A 160 -22.26 2.43 -1.92
N LEU A 161 -23.29 1.90 -1.26
CA LEU A 161 -23.40 1.81 0.19
C LEU A 161 -23.97 0.45 0.55
N ARG A 162 -23.26 -0.32 1.36
CA ARG A 162 -23.73 -1.63 1.83
C ARG A 162 -23.34 -1.84 3.28
N ILE A 163 -24.34 -1.84 4.15
CA ILE A 163 -24.15 -2.05 5.59
C ILE A 163 -24.99 -3.26 6.00
N VAL A 164 -24.38 -4.22 6.69
CA VAL A 164 -25.02 -5.42 7.19
C VAL A 164 -25.08 -5.35 8.71
N PRO A 165 -26.24 -5.56 9.33
CA PRO A 165 -26.38 -5.58 10.78
C PRO A 165 -25.53 -6.68 11.41
N PRO A 166 -24.97 -6.42 12.62
CA PRO A 166 -24.33 -7.48 13.39
C PRO A 166 -25.24 -8.70 13.59
N GLY A 167 -24.73 -9.87 13.20
CA GLY A 167 -25.45 -11.14 13.27
C GLY A 167 -26.06 -11.62 11.95
N GLU A 168 -26.12 -10.75 10.92
CA GLU A 168 -26.68 -11.08 9.58
C GLU A 168 -25.58 -11.24 8.52
N GLU A 169 -24.29 -11.22 8.92
CA GLU A 169 -23.18 -11.24 7.95
C GLU A 169 -23.03 -12.59 7.24
N LYS A 170 -23.54 -13.67 7.82
CA LYS A 170 -23.32 -15.02 7.31
C LYS A 170 -23.84 -15.19 5.89
N ASP A 171 -25.07 -14.75 5.62
CA ASP A 171 -25.70 -14.90 4.30
C ASP A 171 -24.97 -14.04 3.26
N LEU A 172 -24.65 -12.80 3.61
CA LEU A 172 -23.87 -11.92 2.74
C LEU A 172 -22.49 -12.51 2.42
N LEU A 173 -21.77 -12.99 3.43
CA LEU A 173 -20.42 -13.55 3.26
C LEU A 173 -20.49 -14.84 2.43
N TRP A 174 -21.54 -15.66 2.62
CA TRP A 174 -21.71 -16.89 1.85
C TRP A 174 -21.75 -16.63 0.34
N GLU A 175 -22.48 -15.61 -0.07
CA GLU A 175 -22.63 -15.20 -1.47
C GLU A 175 -21.48 -14.32 -1.98
N ALA A 176 -20.61 -13.81 -1.09
CA ALA A 176 -19.55 -12.90 -1.46
C ALA A 176 -18.55 -13.57 -2.41
N PRO A 177 -18.19 -12.93 -3.55
CA PRO A 177 -17.22 -13.48 -4.47
C PRO A 177 -15.83 -13.49 -3.81
N ILE A 178 -15.03 -14.53 -4.06
CA ILE A 178 -13.66 -14.64 -3.52
C ILE A 178 -12.78 -13.43 -3.86
N SER A 179 -13.09 -12.73 -4.95
CA SER A 179 -12.38 -11.51 -5.36
C SER A 179 -12.62 -10.33 -4.42
N ALA A 180 -13.72 -10.33 -3.66
CA ALA A 180 -14.01 -9.29 -2.66
C ALA A 180 -13.25 -9.52 -1.34
N VAL A 181 -12.68 -10.72 -1.12
CA VAL A 181 -12.02 -11.06 0.14
C VAL A 181 -10.60 -10.47 0.20
N PRO A 182 -10.32 -9.58 1.17
CA PRO A 182 -8.99 -8.99 1.32
C PRO A 182 -7.90 -10.04 1.56
N GLY A 183 -6.83 -9.96 0.76
CA GLY A 183 -5.72 -10.89 0.81
C GLY A 183 -5.82 -12.10 -0.13
N ILE A 184 -6.97 -12.34 -0.75
CA ILE A 184 -7.10 -13.29 -1.87
C ILE A 184 -6.76 -12.55 -3.17
N GLY A 185 -5.47 -12.44 -3.48
CA GLY A 185 -4.99 -11.75 -4.68
C GLY A 185 -5.21 -12.60 -5.96
N GLN A 186 -5.01 -11.98 -7.12
CA GLN A 186 -5.27 -12.55 -8.44
C GLN A 186 -4.71 -13.98 -8.64
N LYS A 187 -3.49 -14.26 -8.15
CA LYS A 187 -2.89 -15.62 -8.27
C LYS A 187 -3.64 -16.67 -7.44
N ALA A 188 -4.15 -16.30 -6.28
CA ALA A 188 -4.96 -17.19 -5.45
C ALA A 188 -6.35 -17.38 -6.07
N GLN A 189 -6.97 -16.30 -6.57
CA GLN A 189 -8.25 -16.37 -7.28
C GLN A 189 -8.17 -17.34 -8.47
N VAL A 190 -7.14 -17.26 -9.32
CA VAL A 190 -6.97 -18.18 -10.45
C VAL A 190 -6.85 -19.64 -9.99
N ARG A 191 -6.19 -19.91 -8.85
CA ARG A 191 -6.12 -21.28 -8.31
C ARG A 191 -7.46 -21.77 -7.78
N LEU A 192 -8.18 -20.91 -7.06
CA LEU A 192 -9.51 -21.22 -6.52
C LEU A 192 -10.54 -21.46 -7.63
N LEU A 193 -10.58 -20.60 -8.65
CA LEU A 193 -11.45 -20.76 -9.82
C LEU A 193 -11.22 -22.07 -10.57
N LYS A 194 -9.98 -22.58 -10.64
CA LYS A 194 -9.68 -23.90 -11.23
C LYS A 194 -10.26 -25.07 -10.44
N GLU A 195 -10.54 -24.89 -9.15
CA GLU A 195 -11.19 -25.85 -8.28
C GLU A 195 -12.73 -25.62 -8.24
N GLY A 196 -13.27 -24.71 -9.05
CA GLY A 196 -14.69 -24.37 -9.08
C GLY A 196 -15.15 -23.50 -7.92
N VAL A 197 -14.23 -22.82 -7.22
CA VAL A 197 -14.51 -21.96 -6.06
C VAL A 197 -14.64 -20.51 -6.53
N GLU A 198 -15.85 -19.97 -6.53
CA GLU A 198 -16.18 -18.61 -6.96
C GLU A 198 -16.60 -17.72 -5.79
N THR A 199 -17.25 -18.31 -4.78
CA THR A 199 -17.77 -17.60 -3.61
C THR A 199 -17.07 -18.03 -2.31
N VAL A 200 -17.32 -17.28 -1.26
CA VAL A 200 -16.87 -17.65 0.10
C VAL A 200 -17.60 -18.91 0.58
N GLY A 201 -18.87 -19.13 0.16
CA GLY A 201 -19.59 -20.37 0.41
C GLY A 201 -18.91 -21.57 -0.22
N ASP A 202 -18.48 -21.48 -1.50
CA ASP A 202 -17.72 -22.55 -2.16
C ASP A 202 -16.38 -22.78 -1.43
N LEU A 203 -15.71 -21.71 -1.01
CA LEU A 203 -14.47 -21.79 -0.22
C LEU A 203 -14.69 -22.53 1.11
N TYR A 204 -15.85 -22.31 1.76
CA TYR A 204 -16.23 -23.01 2.97
C TYR A 204 -16.44 -24.51 2.71
N MET A 205 -17.15 -24.86 1.65
CA MET A 205 -17.40 -26.24 1.24
C MET A 205 -16.13 -27.00 0.83
N LEU A 206 -15.12 -26.29 0.31
CA LEU A 206 -13.80 -26.86 -0.02
C LEU A 206 -13.05 -27.38 1.24
N GLY A 207 -13.36 -26.82 2.40
CA GLY A 207 -12.74 -27.15 3.68
C GLY A 207 -11.46 -26.37 3.97
N ARG A 208 -11.21 -26.13 5.29
CA ARG A 208 -10.14 -25.24 5.77
C ARG A 208 -8.74 -25.61 5.29
N GLY A 209 -8.41 -26.91 5.23
CA GLY A 209 -7.08 -27.38 4.80
C GLY A 209 -6.79 -26.98 3.34
N ARG A 210 -7.68 -27.30 2.43
CA ARG A 210 -7.52 -26.98 1.02
C ARG A 210 -7.63 -25.48 0.74
N ALA A 211 -8.52 -24.78 1.45
CA ALA A 211 -8.63 -23.32 1.36
C ALA A 211 -7.32 -22.64 1.78
N PHE A 212 -6.64 -23.12 2.83
CA PHE A 212 -5.33 -22.61 3.26
C PHE A 212 -4.24 -22.84 2.21
N GLU A 213 -4.17 -24.03 1.61
CA GLU A 213 -3.19 -24.32 0.54
C GLU A 213 -3.33 -23.39 -0.66
N LEU A 214 -4.56 -23.02 -1.04
CA LEU A 214 -4.85 -22.21 -2.21
C LEU A 214 -4.78 -20.71 -1.96
N ALA A 215 -5.21 -20.23 -0.78
CA ALA A 215 -5.37 -18.82 -0.47
C ALA A 215 -4.79 -18.38 0.90
N SER A 216 -4.05 -19.27 1.57
CA SER A 216 -3.32 -18.99 2.83
C SER A 216 -4.23 -18.47 3.96
N GLU A 217 -3.68 -17.64 4.86
CA GLU A 217 -4.37 -17.04 6.01
C GLU A 217 -5.62 -16.21 5.63
N ALA A 218 -5.66 -15.64 4.42
CA ALA A 218 -6.81 -14.85 3.97
C ALA A 218 -8.09 -15.71 3.90
N ALA A 219 -7.98 -16.95 3.41
CA ALA A 219 -9.09 -17.89 3.42
C ALA A 219 -9.54 -18.21 4.85
N LEU A 220 -8.61 -18.55 5.74
CA LEU A 220 -8.95 -18.93 7.11
C LEU A 220 -9.64 -17.81 7.88
N ARG A 221 -9.25 -16.55 7.65
CA ARG A 221 -9.87 -15.39 8.31
C ARG A 221 -11.35 -15.24 7.96
N VAL A 222 -11.69 -15.29 6.66
CA VAL A 222 -13.09 -15.16 6.26
C VAL A 222 -13.93 -16.35 6.71
N LEU A 223 -13.39 -17.58 6.66
CA LEU A 223 -14.05 -18.77 7.15
C LEU A 223 -14.28 -18.72 8.67
N ALA A 224 -13.37 -18.14 9.44
CA ALA A 224 -13.51 -17.98 10.88
C ALA A 224 -14.66 -17.03 11.27
N ILE A 225 -14.95 -16.01 10.45
CA ILE A 225 -16.12 -15.15 10.66
C ILE A 225 -17.39 -15.91 10.30
N LEU A 226 -17.38 -16.67 9.19
CA LEU A 226 -18.54 -17.42 8.69
C LEU A 226 -19.02 -18.49 9.67
N ASP A 227 -18.12 -19.15 10.37
CA ASP A 227 -18.45 -20.14 11.39
C ASP A 227 -18.59 -19.57 12.83
N GLY A 228 -18.43 -18.23 12.98
CA GLY A 228 -18.57 -17.55 14.27
C GLY A 228 -17.43 -17.81 15.26
N SER A 229 -16.33 -18.45 14.83
CA SER A 229 -15.19 -18.77 15.70
C SER A 229 -14.32 -17.56 16.05
N VAL A 230 -14.41 -16.46 15.28
CA VAL A 230 -13.71 -15.18 15.54
C VAL A 230 -14.59 -14.01 15.17
N THR A 231 -14.82 -13.12 16.10
CA THR A 231 -15.22 -11.73 15.81
C THR A 231 -13.93 -10.95 15.59
N ASP A 232 -13.56 -10.70 14.34
CA ASP A 232 -12.29 -10.02 13.96
C ASP A 232 -12.32 -8.52 14.28
N ALA A 233 -12.69 -8.19 15.52
CA ALA A 233 -12.84 -6.82 15.97
C ALA A 233 -11.51 -6.09 16.26
N GLY A 234 -10.37 -6.78 16.26
CA GLY A 234 -9.15 -6.24 16.86
C GLY A 234 -7.96 -6.01 15.92
N ASN A 235 -7.77 -6.82 14.91
CA ASN A 235 -6.46 -6.89 14.23
C ASN A 235 -6.24 -5.90 13.09
N LEU A 236 -7.29 -5.41 12.42
CA LEU A 236 -7.14 -4.42 11.34
C LEU A 236 -7.00 -2.98 11.85
N LEU A 237 -7.61 -2.65 12.99
CA LEU A 237 -7.49 -1.33 13.62
C LEU A 237 -6.23 -1.19 14.48
N ASN A 238 -5.61 -2.30 14.88
CA ASN A 238 -4.32 -2.35 15.57
C ASN A 238 -3.22 -2.76 14.60
N SER A 239 -3.00 -1.97 13.54
CA SER A 239 -1.74 -2.06 12.82
C SER A 239 -0.64 -1.61 13.77
N GLY A 240 0.08 -2.58 14.34
CA GLY A 240 1.28 -2.29 15.13
C GLY A 240 2.26 -1.46 14.31
N PRO A 241 3.25 -0.84 14.95
CA PRO A 241 4.18 0.04 14.26
C PRO A 241 4.86 -0.69 13.11
N ARG A 242 5.08 0.01 12.00
CA ARG A 242 5.67 -0.51 10.76
C ARG A 242 6.93 -1.34 11.04
N GLN A 243 6.98 -2.58 10.54
CA GLN A 243 8.06 -3.53 10.83
C GLN A 243 9.20 -3.50 9.81
N SER A 244 8.96 -2.91 8.64
CA SER A 244 9.98 -2.75 7.60
C SER A 244 9.69 -1.58 6.68
N TYR A 245 10.76 -1.05 6.12
CA TYR A 245 10.77 0.06 5.17
C TYR A 245 11.45 -0.42 3.90
N SER A 246 10.90 -0.07 2.73
CA SER A 246 11.51 -0.49 1.46
C SER A 246 11.27 0.53 0.37
N ARG A 247 12.28 0.70 -0.48
CA ARG A 247 12.20 1.51 -1.69
C ARG A 247 12.76 0.73 -2.87
N GLN A 248 12.21 0.99 -4.06
CA GLN A 248 12.68 0.44 -5.32
C GLN A 248 12.93 1.58 -6.28
N LYS A 249 14.04 1.50 -7.01
CA LYS A 249 14.34 2.38 -8.15
C LYS A 249 14.57 1.54 -9.39
N ARG A 250 14.20 2.11 -10.53
CA ARG A 250 14.49 1.59 -11.87
C ARG A 250 15.44 2.56 -12.56
N TRP A 251 16.32 2.03 -13.36
CA TRP A 251 17.17 2.82 -14.21
C TRP A 251 17.35 2.13 -15.57
N PHE A 252 17.38 2.94 -16.59
CA PHE A 252 17.63 2.52 -17.96
C PHE A 252 18.67 3.49 -18.55
N PRO A 253 19.66 3.01 -19.31
CA PRO A 253 20.55 3.90 -20.02
C PRO A 253 19.75 4.78 -20.99
N PRO A 254 20.21 6.00 -21.28
CA PRO A 254 19.62 6.85 -22.32
C PRO A 254 19.56 6.13 -23.65
N ASP A 255 18.53 6.46 -24.47
CA ASP A 255 18.36 5.84 -25.78
C ASP A 255 19.58 6.10 -26.69
N GLY A 256 20.03 5.04 -27.35
CA GLY A 256 21.24 5.09 -28.22
C GLY A 256 22.58 5.10 -27.48
N VAL A 257 22.58 5.00 -26.14
CA VAL A 257 23.80 4.91 -25.34
C VAL A 257 24.01 3.48 -24.86
N GLU A 258 25.14 2.90 -25.21
CA GLU A 258 25.62 1.65 -24.61
C GLU A 258 26.68 1.96 -23.55
N PRO A 259 26.29 2.12 -22.27
CA PRO A 259 27.23 2.48 -21.21
C PRO A 259 28.18 1.30 -20.93
N ARG A 260 29.39 1.59 -20.48
CA ARG A 260 30.31 0.57 -19.98
C ARG A 260 29.76 -0.06 -18.69
N GLU A 261 30.15 -1.30 -18.40
CA GLU A 261 29.70 -2.00 -17.19
C GLU A 261 30.05 -1.24 -15.91
N GLU A 262 31.24 -0.66 -15.86
CA GLU A 262 31.73 0.12 -14.72
C GLU A 262 30.87 1.38 -14.45
N GLU A 263 30.43 2.04 -15.53
CA GLU A 263 29.51 3.19 -15.44
C GLU A 263 28.15 2.77 -14.87
N CYS A 264 27.62 1.61 -15.33
CA CYS A 264 26.38 1.05 -14.78
C CYS A 264 26.51 0.67 -13.30
N VAL A 265 27.65 0.10 -12.90
CA VAL A 265 27.93 -0.20 -11.49
C VAL A 265 27.94 1.09 -10.67
N GLY A 266 28.60 2.15 -11.16
CA GLY A 266 28.59 3.47 -10.50
C GLY A 266 27.18 4.00 -10.26
N VAL A 267 26.36 4.05 -11.31
CA VAL A 267 24.97 4.50 -11.23
C VAL A 267 24.15 3.67 -10.22
N TRP A 268 24.29 2.35 -10.22
CA TRP A 268 23.55 1.51 -9.28
C TRP A 268 24.02 1.69 -7.84
N CYS A 269 25.30 1.99 -7.61
CA CYS A 269 25.82 2.32 -6.30
C CYS A 269 25.27 3.68 -5.79
N GLU A 270 25.18 4.69 -6.66
CA GLU A 270 24.55 5.99 -6.32
C GLU A 270 23.06 5.83 -6.01
N VAL A 271 22.35 5.04 -6.82
CA VAL A 271 20.93 4.72 -6.58
C VAL A 271 20.74 4.05 -5.21
N LEU A 272 21.63 3.13 -4.84
CA LEU A 272 21.58 2.47 -3.54
C LEU A 272 21.88 3.42 -2.39
N ASP A 273 22.83 4.35 -2.55
CA ASP A 273 23.14 5.37 -1.56
C ASP A 273 21.94 6.29 -1.31
N GLY A 274 21.25 6.72 -2.39
CA GLY A 274 20.04 7.51 -2.27
C GLY A 274 18.89 6.74 -1.57
N ILE A 275 18.62 5.50 -1.99
CA ILE A 275 17.59 4.66 -1.35
C ILE A 275 17.89 4.43 0.14
N ALA A 276 19.14 4.13 0.47
CA ALA A 276 19.55 3.86 1.85
C ALA A 276 19.44 5.13 2.71
N GLY A 277 19.81 6.29 2.18
CA GLY A 277 19.63 7.59 2.84
C GLY A 277 18.16 7.87 3.17
N ASP A 278 17.29 7.82 2.15
CA ASP A 278 15.86 8.04 2.31
C ASP A 278 15.23 7.10 3.35
N LEU A 279 15.57 5.81 3.31
CA LEU A 279 15.04 4.82 4.25
C LEU A 279 15.54 5.04 5.68
N MET A 280 16.81 5.43 5.85
CA MET A 280 17.35 5.73 7.17
C MET A 280 16.72 6.98 7.77
N GLU A 281 16.52 8.03 6.99
CA GLU A 281 15.84 9.25 7.42
C GLU A 281 14.42 8.96 7.88
N GLU A 282 13.64 8.21 7.07
CA GLU A 282 12.27 7.81 7.39
C GLU A 282 12.22 6.96 8.67
N MET A 283 13.09 5.96 8.79
CA MET A 283 13.15 5.08 9.96
C MET A 283 13.50 5.83 11.23
N VAL A 284 14.53 6.68 11.17
CA VAL A 284 15.00 7.50 12.32
C VAL A 284 13.91 8.49 12.73
N GLY A 285 13.22 9.11 11.77
CA GLY A 285 12.07 9.99 12.03
C GLY A 285 10.95 9.28 12.81
N GLU A 286 10.71 8.00 12.55
CA GLU A 286 9.73 7.16 13.25
C GLU A 286 10.30 6.44 14.51
N GLY A 287 11.52 6.77 14.93
CA GLY A 287 12.18 6.14 16.08
C GLY A 287 12.53 4.66 15.86
N ALA A 288 12.66 4.21 14.62
CA ALA A 288 13.00 2.84 14.26
C ALA A 288 14.47 2.72 13.88
N ILE A 289 15.11 1.61 14.27
CA ILE A 289 16.51 1.31 13.98
C ILE A 289 16.58 0.01 13.16
N PRO A 290 17.32 -0.03 12.04
CA PRO A 290 17.48 -1.24 11.27
C PRO A 290 18.15 -2.37 12.05
N GLY A 291 17.56 -3.55 11.99
CA GLY A 291 18.12 -4.82 12.49
C GLY A 291 18.20 -5.89 11.41
N HIS A 292 17.71 -5.59 10.22
CA HIS A 292 17.75 -6.48 9.07
C HIS A 292 17.91 -5.65 7.80
N ILE A 293 18.73 -6.14 6.87
CA ILE A 293 18.91 -5.58 5.53
C ILE A 293 18.58 -6.65 4.49
N SER A 294 17.80 -6.28 3.47
CA SER A 294 17.50 -7.14 2.34
C SER A 294 17.58 -6.34 1.05
N LEU A 295 18.34 -6.84 0.10
CA LEU A 295 18.47 -6.30 -1.24
C LEU A 295 17.80 -7.24 -2.24
N SER A 296 17.07 -6.70 -3.19
CA SER A 296 16.68 -7.43 -4.39
C SER A 296 16.97 -6.60 -5.62
N PHE A 297 17.38 -7.26 -6.70
CA PHE A 297 17.52 -6.63 -8.00
C PHE A 297 16.98 -7.52 -9.10
N ARG A 298 16.41 -6.88 -10.12
CA ARG A 298 15.88 -7.52 -11.32
C ARG A 298 16.84 -7.30 -12.47
N TRP A 299 17.15 -8.36 -13.20
CA TRP A 299 17.95 -8.34 -14.40
C TRP A 299 17.29 -9.18 -15.49
N ARG A 300 17.86 -9.24 -16.72
CA ARG A 300 17.26 -10.00 -17.85
C ARG A 300 17.02 -11.47 -17.55
N GLY A 301 17.88 -12.09 -16.73
CA GLY A 301 17.78 -13.51 -16.35
C GLY A 301 16.91 -13.79 -15.13
N GLY A 302 16.26 -12.79 -14.52
CA GLY A 302 15.36 -13.02 -13.39
C GLY A 302 15.47 -12.00 -12.26
N VAL A 303 15.16 -12.45 -11.04
CA VAL A 303 15.22 -11.64 -9.82
C VAL A 303 16.13 -12.31 -8.81
N VAL A 304 17.04 -11.55 -8.25
CA VAL A 304 17.84 -11.93 -7.10
C VAL A 304 17.29 -11.23 -5.85
N SER A 305 17.13 -11.96 -4.76
CA SER A 305 16.82 -11.39 -3.47
C SER A 305 17.70 -12.01 -2.40
N ARG A 306 18.35 -11.20 -1.59
CA ARG A 306 19.19 -11.62 -0.46
C ARG A 306 19.04 -10.64 0.69
N GLY A 307 18.99 -11.20 1.91
CA GLY A 307 18.97 -10.42 3.13
C GLY A 307 19.59 -11.19 4.27
N PHE A 308 19.92 -10.47 5.31
CA PHE A 308 20.45 -11.03 6.55
C PHE A 308 20.08 -10.15 7.74
N LYS A 309 20.05 -10.76 8.91
CA LYS A 309 19.90 -10.07 10.18
C LYS A 309 21.24 -9.41 10.53
N LEU A 310 21.19 -8.15 10.94
CA LEU A 310 22.38 -7.44 11.40
C LEU A 310 22.79 -7.96 12.79
N PRO A 311 24.08 -8.07 13.09
CA PRO A 311 24.55 -8.52 14.41
C PRO A 311 24.04 -7.64 15.56
N ALA A 312 23.88 -6.35 15.30
CA ALA A 312 23.25 -5.37 16.17
C ALA A 312 22.49 -4.34 15.33
N PRO A 313 21.46 -3.66 15.89
CA PRO A 313 20.82 -2.54 15.22
C PRO A 313 21.82 -1.45 14.86
N ILE A 314 21.71 -0.88 13.65
CA ILE A 314 22.67 0.09 13.10
C ILE A 314 22.00 1.45 12.94
N TRP A 315 22.56 2.51 13.56
CA TRP A 315 22.12 3.90 13.45
C TRP A 315 22.77 4.66 12.30
N GLU A 316 23.98 4.23 11.94
CA GLU A 316 24.85 4.93 11.01
C GLU A 316 24.38 4.67 9.56
N GLY A 317 23.80 5.68 8.93
CA GLY A 317 23.33 5.61 7.54
C GLY A 317 24.45 5.20 6.57
N GLU A 318 25.67 5.72 6.76
CA GLU A 318 26.83 5.38 5.92
C GLU A 318 27.21 3.88 6.00
N ARG A 319 27.00 3.27 7.14
CA ARG A 319 27.21 1.82 7.29
C ARG A 319 26.16 1.01 6.54
N ILE A 320 24.91 1.46 6.54
CA ILE A 320 23.84 0.83 5.75
C ILE A 320 24.09 0.98 4.24
N LYS A 321 24.51 2.16 3.78
CA LYS A 321 24.90 2.42 2.38
C LYS A 321 26.01 1.46 1.94
N ARG A 322 27.06 1.34 2.73
CA ARG A 322 28.18 0.43 2.45
C ARG A 322 27.72 -1.02 2.36
N LEU A 323 26.96 -1.50 3.35
CA LEU A 323 26.45 -2.88 3.35
C LEU A 323 25.54 -3.17 2.16
N ALA A 324 24.70 -2.23 1.73
CA ALA A 324 23.86 -2.37 0.57
C ALA A 324 24.67 -2.54 -0.72
N LYS A 325 25.71 -1.72 -0.90
CA LYS A 325 26.64 -1.81 -2.06
C LYS A 325 27.45 -3.10 -2.05
N GLU A 326 28.00 -3.49 -0.92
CA GLU A 326 28.75 -4.75 -0.78
C GLU A 326 27.86 -5.94 -1.11
N LEU A 327 26.63 -5.97 -0.62
CA LEU A 327 25.66 -7.02 -0.89
C LEU A 327 25.33 -7.09 -2.40
N PHE A 328 25.11 -5.95 -3.04
CA PHE A 328 24.84 -5.86 -4.48
C PHE A 328 26.01 -6.41 -5.31
N LEU A 329 27.20 -5.89 -5.10
CA LEU A 329 28.39 -6.30 -5.85
C LEU A 329 28.76 -7.77 -5.64
N ARG A 330 28.58 -8.28 -4.42
CA ARG A 330 28.80 -9.68 -4.09
C ARG A 330 27.82 -10.59 -4.84
N GLU A 331 26.53 -10.27 -4.82
CA GLU A 331 25.52 -11.10 -5.47
C GLU A 331 25.62 -11.04 -7.01
N MET A 332 26.00 -9.91 -7.57
CA MET A 332 26.29 -9.78 -9.00
C MET A 332 27.46 -10.71 -9.42
N ARG A 333 28.61 -10.61 -8.73
CA ARG A 333 29.78 -11.46 -9.01
C ARG A 333 29.44 -12.94 -8.87
N LYS A 334 28.76 -13.32 -7.79
CA LYS A 334 28.40 -14.72 -7.51
C LYS A 334 27.55 -15.34 -8.62
N ARG A 335 26.79 -14.53 -9.36
CA ARG A 335 25.86 -14.99 -10.38
C ARG A 335 26.28 -14.66 -11.81
N GLY A 336 27.43 -14.02 -11.99
CA GLY A 336 27.88 -13.57 -13.30
C GLY A 336 26.94 -12.56 -13.95
N VAL A 337 26.26 -11.71 -13.14
CA VAL A 337 25.31 -10.70 -13.66
C VAL A 337 26.11 -9.48 -14.10
N ASN A 338 25.92 -9.06 -15.36
CA ASN A 338 26.45 -7.80 -15.85
C ASN A 338 25.54 -6.63 -15.39
N ALA A 339 26.14 -5.55 -14.91
CA ALA A 339 25.42 -4.37 -14.41
C ALA A 339 24.54 -3.72 -15.48
N ARG A 340 24.89 -3.85 -16.76
CA ARG A 340 24.09 -3.38 -17.91
C ARG A 340 22.73 -4.07 -18.01
N ASP A 341 22.61 -5.30 -17.49
CA ASP A 341 21.39 -6.08 -17.54
C ASP A 341 20.44 -5.82 -16.35
N VAL A 342 20.93 -5.16 -15.29
CA VAL A 342 20.11 -4.79 -14.15
C VAL A 342 19.10 -3.70 -14.56
N ARG A 343 17.84 -3.87 -14.17
CA ARG A 343 16.72 -2.98 -14.54
C ARG A 343 16.03 -2.33 -13.35
N ALA A 344 16.17 -2.91 -12.18
CA ALA A 344 15.59 -2.39 -10.95
C ALA A 344 16.37 -2.88 -9.75
N ILE A 345 16.49 -2.04 -8.74
CA ILE A 345 17.04 -2.37 -7.43
C ILE A 345 16.03 -1.98 -6.36
N SER A 346 15.87 -2.83 -5.36
CA SER A 346 15.07 -2.56 -4.16
C SER A 346 15.88 -2.87 -2.92
N LEU A 347 15.86 -1.93 -1.97
CA LEU A 347 16.43 -2.11 -0.64
C LEU A 347 15.28 -2.13 0.38
N ARG A 348 15.35 -3.07 1.33
CA ARG A 348 14.44 -3.17 2.47
C ARG A 348 15.24 -3.20 3.76
N LEU A 349 14.84 -2.39 4.71
CA LEU A 349 15.34 -2.37 6.07
C LEU A 349 14.24 -2.85 7.02
N GLY A 350 14.50 -3.91 7.78
CA GLY A 350 13.59 -4.40 8.81
C GLY A 350 13.93 -3.78 10.15
N VAL A 351 12.92 -3.47 10.97
CA VAL A 351 13.10 -2.89 12.29
C VAL A 351 13.74 -3.91 13.23
N GLY A 352 14.87 -3.54 13.81
CA GLY A 352 15.56 -4.32 14.85
C GLY A 352 15.30 -3.82 16.26
N ARG A 353 15.10 -2.50 16.40
CA ARG A 353 14.77 -1.85 17.67
C ARG A 353 13.92 -0.60 17.43
N ARG A 354 13.09 -0.25 18.42
CA ARG A 354 12.40 1.04 18.47
C ARG A 354 12.82 1.81 19.72
N ILE A 355 12.91 3.13 19.59
CA ILE A 355 13.13 4.04 20.70
C ILE A 355 11.77 4.43 21.26
N GLY A 356 11.57 4.28 22.56
CA GLY A 356 10.38 4.76 23.26
C GLY A 356 10.26 6.30 23.19
N LYS A 357 9.04 6.83 23.15
CA LYS A 357 8.80 8.28 23.31
C LYS A 357 9.39 8.71 24.66
N GLY A 358 10.37 9.64 24.61
CA GLY A 358 11.08 10.15 25.80
C GLY A 358 12.51 9.62 26.00
N GLN A 359 12.95 8.65 25.21
CA GLN A 359 14.35 8.19 25.24
C GLN A 359 15.21 9.16 24.42
N ARG A 360 16.17 9.86 25.05
CA ARG A 360 17.10 10.77 24.38
C ARG A 360 18.01 10.00 23.41
N ARG A 361 18.28 10.58 22.24
CA ARG A 361 19.23 10.05 21.25
C ARG A 361 20.65 10.31 21.73
N LEU A 362 21.61 9.47 21.38
CA LEU A 362 23.04 9.71 21.68
C LEU A 362 23.52 11.05 21.10
N GLU A 363 22.97 11.47 19.97
CA GLU A 363 23.27 12.75 19.30
C GLU A 363 22.85 13.97 20.14
N ASP A 364 21.85 13.84 21.02
CA ASP A 364 21.43 14.90 21.95
C ASP A 364 22.49 15.17 23.01
N PHE A 365 23.50 14.29 23.17
CA PHE A 365 24.61 14.42 24.09
C PHE A 365 25.94 14.85 23.42
N THR A 366 26.00 14.83 22.09
CA THR A 366 27.20 15.16 21.32
C THR A 366 27.16 16.54 20.66
N SER A 367 26.06 17.28 20.77
CA SER A 367 25.96 18.65 20.26
C SER A 367 26.78 19.63 21.15
N PRO A 368 27.58 20.52 20.56
CA PRO A 368 28.47 21.43 21.31
C PRO A 368 27.80 22.49 22.18
N GLN A 369 26.47 22.52 22.25
CA GLN A 369 25.73 23.54 23.01
C GLN A 369 25.42 23.18 24.47
N ALA A 370 25.91 22.04 25.00
CA ALA A 370 25.60 21.61 26.37
C ALA A 370 26.65 22.07 27.42
N SER A 371 27.64 22.91 27.06
CA SER A 371 28.72 23.28 27.99
C SER A 371 28.68 24.74 28.49
N SER A 372 27.56 25.45 28.48
CA SER A 372 27.46 26.81 29.01
C SER A 372 26.37 27.00 30.08
N ALA A 373 26.34 26.10 31.05
CA ALA A 373 25.59 26.34 32.30
C ALA A 373 26.53 26.09 33.49
N SER A 374 27.39 27.06 33.79
CA SER A 374 28.09 27.12 35.07
C SER A 374 27.09 27.37 36.20
N PRO A 375 27.14 26.64 37.32
CA PRO A 375 26.34 26.93 38.47
C PRO A 375 26.84 28.23 39.14
N ARG A 376 25.99 29.24 39.19
CA ARG A 376 26.21 30.38 40.08
C ARG A 376 26.19 29.85 41.50
N ARG A 377 27.36 30.01 42.16
CA ARG A 377 27.46 29.95 43.62
C ARG A 377 26.78 31.19 44.17
N GLU A 378 25.72 31.00 44.90
CA GLU A 378 25.27 31.99 45.87
C GLU A 378 26.07 31.79 47.16
N ALA A 379 26.83 32.82 47.51
CA ALA A 379 27.38 33.03 48.81
C ALA A 379 26.65 34.21 49.44
N SER A 380 26.16 34.00 50.63
CA SER A 380 25.84 34.82 51.78
C SER A 380 24.47 34.60 52.32
#